data_2979ba9d795384ea6b5cd1d66053456b
#
_entry.id   2979ba9d795384ea6b5cd1d66053456b
#
_cell.length_a   1.000
_cell.length_b   1.000
_cell.length_c   1.000
_cell.angle_alpha   90.00
_cell.angle_beta   90.00
_cell.angle_gamma   90.00
#
_symmetry.space_group_name_H-M   'P 1'
#
loop_
_entity.id
_entity.type
_entity.pdbx_description
1 polymer ?
#
loop_
_entity_poly.entity_id
_entity_poly.type
_entity_poly.pdbx_seq_one_letter_code
_entity_poly.pdbx_strand_id
1 'polypeptide(L)'
;SDVCSSDLWKMTRDDEIRYAEEHNIPVEAKIKSPYSTDENLWGRSIECGILEDPWAEPPEEVYKWTKNAQDAPDEPEYIEIHFEKGIPVAMNDEEMDGVTLINTLNARGGKHGVGRIDHLENRLVGIKSREIYESSAAVILHTAHRALEGMIMTKDALRFKDIISAHYADLIYNGLWFSAFHQDLVAYVLSSQRLMKGTIRVKLSKGTCTVVGRKSPLSLYSEKLATYQKEDSFDHGASLGFIKIYGLPVKIQAQKQMDVLAGRGALHLDSIMPPKVKSL
;
A
#
# COMPACT_ATOMS: atom_id res chain seq x y z
N SER A 1 1.02 -18.60 -10.01
CA SER A 1 1.83 -18.57 -11.26
C SER A 1 0.96 -18.94 -12.44
N ASP A 2 0.97 -18.12 -13.50
CA ASP A 2 0.11 -18.29 -14.67
C ASP A 2 0.50 -19.46 -15.58
N VAL A 3 1.60 -20.13 -15.27
CA VAL A 3 2.05 -21.37 -15.91
C VAL A 3 2.47 -22.33 -14.81
N CYS A 4 1.54 -23.18 -14.41
CA CYS A 4 1.80 -24.20 -13.41
C CYS A 4 2.48 -25.43 -14.02
N SER A 5 3.37 -26.07 -13.28
CA SER A 5 3.93 -27.38 -13.64
C SER A 5 2.82 -28.45 -13.75
N SER A 6 1.69 -28.27 -13.09
CA SER A 6 0.49 -29.10 -13.22
C SER A 6 -0.05 -29.14 -14.65
N ASP A 7 0.05 -28.04 -15.43
CA ASP A 7 -0.34 -28.02 -16.83
C ASP A 7 0.51 -28.98 -17.69
N LEU A 8 1.78 -29.18 -17.31
CA LEU A 8 2.66 -30.16 -17.94
C LEU A 8 2.32 -31.59 -17.57
N TRP A 9 1.78 -31.82 -16.36
CA TRP A 9 1.35 -33.14 -15.89
C TRP A 9 -0.07 -33.49 -16.35
N LYS A 10 -0.82 -32.52 -16.84
CA LYS A 10 -2.22 -32.67 -17.26
C LYS A 10 -3.14 -33.24 -16.18
N MET A 11 -2.84 -32.93 -14.92
CA MET A 11 -3.65 -33.32 -13.78
C MET A 11 -4.67 -32.24 -13.47
N THR A 12 -5.88 -32.65 -13.14
CA THR A 12 -6.87 -31.78 -12.51
C THR A 12 -6.57 -31.64 -11.02
N ARG A 13 -7.14 -30.63 -10.35
CA ARG A 13 -7.01 -30.47 -8.88
C ARG A 13 -7.37 -31.74 -8.11
N ASP A 14 -8.42 -32.43 -8.54
CA ASP A 14 -8.84 -33.70 -7.90
C ASP A 14 -7.82 -34.82 -8.12
N ASP A 15 -7.13 -34.84 -9.26
CA ASP A 15 -6.06 -35.78 -9.54
C ASP A 15 -4.82 -35.50 -8.69
N GLU A 16 -4.48 -34.22 -8.51
CA GLU A 16 -3.36 -33.80 -7.65
C GLU A 16 -3.59 -34.16 -6.18
N ILE A 17 -4.81 -33.97 -5.67
CA ILE A 17 -5.17 -34.33 -4.30
C ILE A 17 -5.08 -35.87 -4.12
N ARG A 18 -5.60 -36.64 -5.06
CA ARG A 18 -5.47 -38.12 -5.03
C ARG A 18 -4.01 -38.56 -5.06
N TYR A 19 -3.21 -37.94 -5.93
CA TYR A 19 -1.78 -38.20 -6.00
C TYR A 19 -1.09 -37.92 -4.67
N ALA A 20 -1.42 -36.78 -4.04
CA ALA A 20 -0.87 -36.43 -2.73
C ALA A 20 -1.25 -37.44 -1.63
N GLU A 21 -2.50 -37.91 -1.63
CA GLU A 21 -2.97 -38.95 -0.70
C GLU A 21 -2.25 -40.29 -0.93
N GLU A 22 -2.12 -40.73 -2.18
CA GLU A 22 -1.45 -41.99 -2.54
C GLU A 22 0.03 -41.98 -2.16
N HIS A 23 0.67 -40.81 -2.23
CA HIS A 23 2.12 -40.65 -1.91
C HIS A 23 2.38 -40.10 -0.51
N ASN A 24 1.36 -40.01 0.36
CA ASN A 24 1.48 -39.46 1.72
C ASN A 24 2.12 -38.06 1.77
N ILE A 25 1.84 -37.22 0.78
CA ILE A 25 2.28 -35.81 0.76
C ILE A 25 1.32 -35.02 1.64
N PRO A 26 1.80 -34.34 2.72
CA PRO A 26 0.93 -33.56 3.58
C PRO A 26 0.45 -32.30 2.84
N VAL A 27 -0.82 -32.25 2.47
CA VAL A 27 -1.50 -31.10 1.89
C VAL A 27 -2.72 -30.74 2.71
N GLU A 28 -2.95 -29.48 2.97
CA GLU A 28 -4.15 -28.98 3.66
C GLU A 28 -5.38 -28.95 2.74
N ALA A 29 -5.15 -28.95 1.42
CA ALA A 29 -6.23 -28.93 0.43
C ALA A 29 -7.08 -30.22 0.52
N LYS A 30 -8.39 -30.02 0.68
CA LYS A 30 -9.37 -31.10 0.65
C LYS A 30 -10.24 -30.95 -0.61
N ILE A 31 -10.63 -32.09 -1.19
CA ILE A 31 -11.56 -32.13 -2.36
C ILE A 31 -12.83 -31.28 -2.13
N LYS A 32 -13.22 -31.10 -0.86
CA LYS A 32 -14.42 -30.33 -0.49
C LYS A 32 -14.19 -28.84 -0.24
N SER A 33 -12.94 -28.34 -0.28
CA SER A 33 -12.67 -26.90 -0.12
C SER A 33 -12.77 -26.21 -1.49
N PRO A 34 -13.71 -25.28 -1.70
CA PRO A 34 -13.81 -24.58 -2.97
C PRO A 34 -12.70 -23.56 -3.19
N TYR A 35 -11.93 -23.26 -2.15
CA TYR A 35 -10.91 -22.20 -2.17
C TYR A 35 -9.51 -22.76 -2.38
N SER A 36 -8.70 -22.04 -3.16
CA SER A 36 -7.24 -22.18 -3.20
C SER A 36 -6.62 -21.19 -2.23
N THR A 37 -5.53 -21.58 -1.58
CA THR A 37 -4.88 -20.76 -0.56
C THR A 37 -3.38 -20.90 -0.64
N ASP A 38 -2.67 -19.77 -0.71
CA ASP A 38 -1.23 -19.69 -0.60
C ASP A 38 -0.84 -18.86 0.64
N GLU A 39 0.15 -19.34 1.39
CA GLU A 39 0.60 -18.69 2.63
C GLU A 39 2.12 -18.51 2.64
N ASN A 40 2.56 -17.37 3.14
CA ASN A 40 3.96 -17.10 3.45
C ASN A 40 4.07 -16.16 4.65
N LEU A 41 5.30 -15.81 5.04
CA LEU A 41 5.54 -14.90 6.17
C LEU A 41 4.80 -13.55 6.02
N TRP A 42 4.65 -13.07 4.79
CA TRP A 42 4.11 -11.73 4.52
C TRP A 42 2.59 -11.68 4.51
N GLY A 43 1.94 -12.76 4.14
CA GLY A 43 0.49 -12.82 4.08
C GLY A 43 -0.06 -14.13 3.55
N ARG A 44 -1.37 -14.19 3.45
CA ARG A 44 -2.14 -15.30 2.95
C ARG A 44 -3.05 -14.81 1.83
N SER A 45 -3.08 -15.49 0.69
CA SER A 45 -4.04 -15.24 -0.40
C SER A 45 -5.08 -16.36 -0.49
N ILE A 46 -6.27 -16.01 -0.89
CA ILE A 46 -7.41 -16.92 -1.05
C ILE A 46 -8.12 -16.58 -2.36
N GLU A 47 -8.34 -17.59 -3.20
CA GLU A 47 -9.02 -17.45 -4.49
C GLU A 47 -9.99 -18.64 -4.76
N CYS A 48 -10.66 -18.61 -5.89
CA CYS A 48 -11.58 -19.62 -6.38
C CYS A 48 -12.96 -19.68 -5.68
N GLY A 49 -13.83 -20.56 -6.14
CA GLY A 49 -15.16 -20.73 -5.61
C GLY A 49 -16.03 -19.48 -5.78
N ILE A 50 -16.79 -19.10 -4.75
CA ILE A 50 -17.65 -17.92 -4.80
C ILE A 50 -16.87 -16.60 -4.99
N LEU A 51 -15.57 -16.61 -4.69
CA LEU A 51 -14.71 -15.42 -4.85
C LEU A 51 -14.46 -15.03 -6.31
N GLU A 52 -14.73 -15.94 -7.26
CA GLU A 52 -14.65 -15.66 -8.70
C GLU A 52 -15.72 -14.66 -9.17
N ASP A 53 -16.84 -14.54 -8.43
CA ASP A 53 -17.82 -13.48 -8.66
C ASP A 53 -17.40 -12.20 -7.91
N PRO A 54 -16.97 -11.14 -8.61
CA PRO A 54 -16.51 -9.90 -7.97
C PRO A 54 -17.64 -9.13 -7.26
N TRP A 55 -18.92 -9.53 -7.45
CA TRP A 55 -20.08 -8.96 -6.76
C TRP A 55 -20.42 -9.69 -5.46
N ALA A 56 -19.90 -10.91 -5.28
CA ALA A 56 -20.15 -11.69 -4.06
C ALA A 56 -19.27 -11.20 -2.92
N GLU A 57 -19.86 -10.95 -1.74
CA GLU A 57 -19.10 -10.65 -0.53
C GLU A 57 -18.34 -11.92 -0.09
N PRO A 58 -17.02 -11.80 0.21
CA PRO A 58 -16.24 -12.93 0.70
C PRO A 58 -16.83 -13.47 2.01
N PRO A 59 -17.16 -14.77 2.10
CA PRO A 59 -17.69 -15.36 3.32
C PRO A 59 -16.67 -15.26 4.46
N GLU A 60 -17.14 -15.07 5.70
CA GLU A 60 -16.26 -14.92 6.87
C GLU A 60 -15.35 -16.15 7.08
N GLU A 61 -15.78 -17.32 6.66
CA GLU A 61 -15.03 -18.57 6.78
C GLU A 61 -13.71 -18.62 5.98
N VAL A 62 -13.53 -17.74 4.98
CA VAL A 62 -12.27 -17.70 4.20
C VAL A 62 -11.14 -17.09 5.00
N TYR A 63 -11.45 -16.24 5.98
CA TYR A 63 -10.48 -15.57 6.82
C TYR A 63 -10.04 -16.48 7.98
N LYS A 64 -8.71 -16.61 8.17
CA LYS A 64 -8.10 -17.44 9.22
C LYS A 64 -7.19 -16.63 10.14
N TRP A 65 -6.52 -15.62 9.62
CA TRP A 65 -5.56 -14.81 10.35
C TRP A 65 -6.19 -13.58 10.99
N THR A 66 -7.28 -13.09 10.44
CA THR A 66 -7.90 -11.83 10.85
C THR A 66 -9.31 -12.05 11.38
N LYS A 67 -9.65 -11.41 12.48
CA LYS A 67 -11.00 -11.38 13.03
C LYS A 67 -11.90 -10.45 12.21
N ASN A 68 -13.20 -10.74 12.20
CA ASN A 68 -14.18 -9.77 11.76
C ASN A 68 -14.08 -8.49 12.62
N ALA A 69 -14.31 -7.33 12.02
CA ALA A 69 -14.27 -6.06 12.73
C ALA A 69 -15.27 -6.00 13.92
N GLN A 70 -16.41 -6.69 13.81
CA GLN A 70 -17.40 -6.77 14.88
C GLN A 70 -16.90 -7.58 16.08
N ASP A 71 -16.12 -8.65 15.82
CA ASP A 71 -15.58 -9.56 16.83
C ASP A 71 -14.20 -9.13 17.37
N ALA A 72 -13.62 -8.07 16.76
CA ALA A 72 -12.37 -7.51 17.21
C ALA A 72 -12.56 -6.76 18.56
N PRO A 73 -11.51 -6.67 19.41
CA PRO A 73 -11.58 -5.97 20.68
C PRO A 73 -12.11 -4.54 20.54
N ASP A 74 -12.91 -4.10 21.51
CA ASP A 74 -13.41 -2.71 21.58
C ASP A 74 -12.28 -1.74 21.92
N GLU A 75 -11.39 -2.14 22.82
CA GLU A 75 -10.22 -1.37 23.19
C GLU A 75 -9.19 -1.39 22.05
N PRO A 76 -8.75 -0.21 21.58
CA PRO A 76 -7.72 -0.12 20.55
C PRO A 76 -6.35 -0.54 21.10
N GLU A 77 -5.51 -1.04 20.23
CA GLU A 77 -4.11 -1.33 20.53
C GLU A 77 -3.20 -0.27 19.88
N TYR A 78 -2.22 0.24 20.65
CA TYR A 78 -1.22 1.17 20.17
C TYR A 78 0.11 0.46 20.03
N ILE A 79 0.77 0.63 18.89
CA ILE A 79 2.06 0.02 18.58
C ILE A 79 3.03 1.12 18.11
N GLU A 80 4.21 1.16 18.70
CA GLU A 80 5.32 1.98 18.23
C GLU A 80 6.28 1.12 17.41
N ILE A 81 6.58 1.54 16.18
CA ILE A 81 7.51 0.85 15.29
C ILE A 81 8.69 1.76 15.06
N HIS A 82 9.89 1.26 15.36
CA HIS A 82 11.14 1.97 15.21
C HIS A 82 11.82 1.57 13.91
N PHE A 83 12.27 2.57 13.16
CA PHE A 83 12.93 2.38 11.87
C PHE A 83 14.36 2.91 11.89
N GLU A 84 15.28 2.14 11.32
CA GLU A 84 16.65 2.53 11.01
C GLU A 84 16.91 2.27 9.53
N LYS A 85 17.29 3.31 8.78
CA LYS A 85 17.50 3.23 7.32
C LYS A 85 16.30 2.63 6.58
N GLY A 86 15.09 2.94 7.04
CA GLY A 86 13.85 2.43 6.45
C GLY A 86 13.47 0.99 6.85
N ILE A 87 14.32 0.30 7.60
CA ILE A 87 14.08 -1.07 8.07
C ILE A 87 13.44 -1.01 9.46
N PRO A 88 12.33 -1.71 9.72
CA PRO A 88 11.79 -1.82 11.07
C PRO A 88 12.70 -2.70 11.92
N VAL A 89 13.17 -2.19 13.06
CA VAL A 89 14.16 -2.85 13.92
C VAL A 89 13.66 -3.14 15.33
N ALA A 90 12.59 -2.48 15.76
CA ALA A 90 12.01 -2.69 17.07
C ALA A 90 10.52 -2.34 17.09
N MET A 91 9.81 -2.91 18.07
CA MET A 91 8.42 -2.64 18.35
C MET A 91 8.24 -2.41 19.86
N ASN A 92 7.62 -1.27 20.26
CA ASN A 92 7.40 -0.89 21.65
C ASN A 92 8.69 -1.00 22.50
N ASP A 93 9.79 -0.44 21.99
CA ASP A 93 11.13 -0.45 22.61
C ASP A 93 11.80 -1.85 22.74
N GLU A 94 11.21 -2.90 22.18
CA GLU A 94 11.80 -4.23 22.11
C GLU A 94 12.41 -4.46 20.72
N GLU A 95 13.73 -4.67 20.66
CA GLU A 95 14.43 -5.03 19.43
C GLU A 95 14.01 -6.42 18.96
N MET A 96 13.74 -6.56 17.67
CA MET A 96 13.29 -7.82 17.07
C MET A 96 13.96 -8.04 15.72
N ASP A 97 14.24 -9.30 15.40
CA ASP A 97 14.55 -9.69 14.04
C ASP A 97 13.32 -9.56 13.15
N GLY A 98 13.54 -9.49 11.83
CA GLY A 98 12.44 -9.23 10.88
C GLY A 98 11.35 -10.29 10.88
N VAL A 99 11.68 -11.57 11.09
CA VAL A 99 10.69 -12.66 11.12
C VAL A 99 9.80 -12.56 12.36
N THR A 100 10.41 -12.37 13.52
CA THR A 100 9.71 -12.18 14.79
C THR A 100 8.79 -10.96 14.74
N LEU A 101 9.29 -9.83 14.20
CA LEU A 101 8.52 -8.60 14.07
C LEU A 101 7.30 -8.78 13.17
N ILE A 102 7.45 -9.39 11.98
CA ILE A 102 6.35 -9.62 11.05
C ILE A 102 5.31 -10.56 11.66
N ASN A 103 5.72 -11.68 12.27
CA ASN A 103 4.80 -12.61 12.92
C ASN A 103 4.02 -11.94 14.05
N THR A 104 4.69 -11.12 14.86
CA THR A 104 4.05 -10.37 15.95
C THR A 104 3.03 -9.37 15.43
N LEU A 105 3.36 -8.64 14.36
CA LEU A 105 2.44 -7.70 13.72
C LEU A 105 1.27 -8.41 13.04
N ASN A 106 1.48 -9.58 12.42
CA ASN A 106 0.40 -10.39 11.87
C ASN A 106 -0.58 -10.82 12.97
N ALA A 107 -0.08 -11.32 14.10
CA ALA A 107 -0.92 -11.74 15.23
C ALA A 107 -1.70 -10.57 15.84
N ARG A 108 -1.03 -9.43 16.11
CA ARG A 108 -1.67 -8.25 16.70
C ARG A 108 -2.65 -7.60 15.74
N GLY A 109 -2.26 -7.38 14.47
CA GLY A 109 -3.13 -6.81 13.45
C GLY A 109 -4.34 -7.70 13.17
N GLY A 110 -4.13 -9.01 13.04
CA GLY A 110 -5.19 -9.99 12.84
C GLY A 110 -6.21 -10.00 13.98
N LYS A 111 -5.77 -9.90 15.23
CA LYS A 111 -6.64 -9.76 16.41
C LYS A 111 -7.58 -8.57 16.30
N HIS A 112 -7.14 -7.47 15.70
CA HIS A 112 -7.92 -6.25 15.47
C HIS A 112 -8.60 -6.19 14.11
N GLY A 113 -8.55 -7.26 13.31
CA GLY A 113 -9.18 -7.35 11.99
C GLY A 113 -8.45 -6.57 10.89
N VAL A 114 -7.24 -6.09 11.14
CA VAL A 114 -6.44 -5.32 10.17
C VAL A 114 -5.82 -6.25 9.15
N GLY A 115 -5.83 -5.86 7.87
CA GLY A 115 -5.08 -6.55 6.83
C GLY A 115 -5.92 -7.37 5.85
N ARG A 116 -7.25 -7.28 5.89
CA ARG A 116 -8.14 -7.84 4.87
C ARG A 116 -8.11 -6.96 3.63
N ILE A 117 -7.80 -7.54 2.48
CA ILE A 117 -7.71 -6.84 1.20
C ILE A 117 -8.47 -7.66 0.15
N ASP A 118 -9.38 -7.03 -0.56
CA ASP A 118 -10.06 -7.58 -1.73
C ASP A 118 -9.45 -6.90 -2.96
N HIS A 119 -8.83 -7.68 -3.83
CA HIS A 119 -8.05 -7.16 -4.93
C HIS A 119 -8.40 -7.81 -6.27
N LEU A 120 -8.68 -6.97 -7.27
CA LEU A 120 -8.72 -7.39 -8.67
C LEU A 120 -7.35 -7.15 -9.29
N GLU A 121 -6.53 -8.18 -9.36
CA GLU A 121 -5.19 -8.09 -9.92
C GLU A 121 -5.15 -8.28 -11.43
N ASN A 122 -4.05 -7.82 -12.03
CA ASN A 122 -3.76 -8.04 -13.42
C ASN A 122 -2.69 -9.12 -13.54
N ARG A 123 -3.08 -10.31 -13.98
CA ARG A 123 -2.12 -11.39 -14.22
C ARG A 123 -1.18 -11.05 -15.37
N LEU A 124 0.05 -11.58 -15.35
CA LEU A 124 1.06 -11.34 -16.38
C LEU A 124 0.54 -11.68 -17.80
N VAL A 125 -0.31 -12.68 -17.91
CA VAL A 125 -0.94 -13.09 -19.18
C VAL A 125 -2.09 -12.20 -19.66
N GLY A 126 -2.37 -11.09 -18.96
CA GLY A 126 -3.33 -10.08 -19.37
C GLY A 126 -4.78 -10.31 -18.95
N ILE A 127 -5.05 -11.33 -18.12
CA ILE A 127 -6.37 -11.54 -17.52
C ILE A 127 -6.46 -10.91 -16.13
N LYS A 128 -7.68 -10.65 -15.67
CA LYS A 128 -7.93 -10.21 -14.29
C LYS A 128 -8.37 -11.41 -13.46
N SER A 129 -7.88 -11.46 -12.23
CA SER A 129 -8.37 -12.40 -11.21
C SER A 129 -8.68 -11.63 -9.92
N ARG A 130 -9.61 -12.16 -9.13
CA ARG A 130 -9.90 -11.64 -7.80
C ARG A 130 -9.25 -12.52 -6.77
N GLU A 131 -8.52 -11.88 -5.88
CA GLU A 131 -7.90 -12.53 -4.74
C GLU A 131 -8.21 -11.77 -3.45
N ILE A 132 -8.44 -12.52 -2.40
CA ILE A 132 -8.60 -12.00 -1.05
C ILE A 132 -7.30 -12.22 -0.31
N TYR A 133 -6.81 -11.19 0.38
CA TYR A 133 -5.58 -11.29 1.16
C TYR A 133 -5.84 -11.04 2.65
N GLU A 134 -5.05 -11.72 3.46
CA GLU A 134 -4.86 -11.41 4.88
C GLU A 134 -3.38 -11.07 5.10
N SER A 135 -3.07 -9.77 5.28
CA SER A 135 -1.69 -9.26 5.29
C SER A 135 -1.53 -8.15 6.34
N SER A 136 -1.76 -8.50 7.62
CA SER A 136 -1.79 -7.53 8.71
C SER A 136 -0.48 -6.78 8.88
N ALA A 137 0.66 -7.49 8.93
CA ALA A 137 1.98 -6.88 9.08
C ALA A 137 2.30 -5.95 7.89
N ALA A 138 1.96 -6.37 6.66
CA ALA A 138 2.18 -5.57 5.47
C ALA A 138 1.44 -4.24 5.54
N VAL A 139 0.15 -4.26 5.86
CA VAL A 139 -0.67 -3.03 6.01
C VAL A 139 -0.11 -2.12 7.08
N ILE A 140 0.25 -2.67 8.25
CA ILE A 140 0.79 -1.89 9.36
C ILE A 140 2.14 -1.27 9.00
N LEU A 141 3.07 -2.06 8.45
CA LEU A 141 4.42 -1.59 8.09
C LEU A 141 4.38 -0.57 6.96
N HIS A 142 3.60 -0.79 5.90
CA HIS A 142 3.46 0.19 4.82
C HIS A 142 2.84 1.50 5.32
N THR A 143 1.82 1.43 6.17
CA THR A 143 1.19 2.61 6.77
C THR A 143 2.18 3.41 7.61
N ALA A 144 2.96 2.73 8.47
CA ALA A 144 3.94 3.36 9.32
C ALA A 144 5.12 3.93 8.52
N HIS A 145 5.68 3.14 7.61
CA HIS A 145 6.82 3.54 6.79
C HIS A 145 6.51 4.76 5.92
N ARG A 146 5.35 4.76 5.25
CA ARG A 146 4.92 5.92 4.45
C ARG A 146 4.74 7.19 5.29
N ALA A 147 4.27 7.04 6.53
CA ALA A 147 4.18 8.18 7.44
C ALA A 147 5.54 8.74 7.86
N LEU A 148 6.56 7.88 8.00
CA LEU A 148 7.93 8.28 8.26
C LEU A 148 8.53 8.99 7.05
N GLU A 149 8.36 8.43 5.84
CA GLU A 149 8.82 9.06 4.59
C GLU A 149 8.22 10.44 4.40
N GLY A 150 6.91 10.59 4.65
CA GLY A 150 6.22 11.88 4.56
C GLY A 150 6.73 12.93 5.56
N MET A 151 7.40 12.51 6.64
CA MET A 151 8.01 13.41 7.62
C MET A 151 9.43 13.84 7.24
N ILE A 152 10.18 13.01 6.50
CA ILE A 152 11.61 13.17 6.26
C ILE A 152 11.92 13.57 4.80
N MET A 153 11.15 13.08 3.83
CA MET A 153 11.37 13.34 2.42
C MET A 153 10.80 14.69 2.00
N THR A 154 11.48 15.36 1.06
CA THR A 154 10.87 16.49 0.34
C THR A 154 9.74 16.02 -0.54
N LYS A 155 8.83 16.94 -0.89
CA LYS A 155 7.68 16.67 -1.77
C LYS A 155 8.08 15.97 -3.08
N ASP A 156 9.14 16.44 -3.72
CA ASP A 156 9.55 15.92 -5.04
C ASP A 156 10.19 14.54 -4.91
N ALA A 157 11.01 14.32 -3.86
CA ALA A 157 11.59 13.00 -3.57
C ALA A 157 10.49 11.96 -3.26
N LEU A 158 9.47 12.34 -2.47
CA LEU A 158 8.38 11.45 -2.13
C LEU A 158 7.55 11.05 -3.36
N ARG A 159 7.23 12.02 -4.24
CA ARG A 159 6.50 11.76 -5.48
C ARG A 159 7.27 10.86 -6.45
N PHE A 160 8.57 11.11 -6.59
CA PHE A 160 9.41 10.27 -7.44
C PHE A 160 9.54 8.84 -6.89
N LYS A 161 9.69 8.71 -5.58
CA LYS A 161 9.71 7.41 -4.91
C LYS A 161 8.44 6.60 -5.17
N ASP A 162 7.27 7.23 -5.25
CA ASP A 162 6.02 6.53 -5.58
C ASP A 162 6.06 5.89 -6.98
N ILE A 163 6.66 6.58 -7.96
CA ILE A 163 6.86 6.04 -9.31
C ILE A 163 7.79 4.81 -9.26
N ILE A 164 8.91 4.95 -8.57
CA ILE A 164 9.88 3.85 -8.42
C ILE A 164 9.25 2.66 -7.69
N SER A 165 8.43 2.91 -6.68
CA SER A 165 7.74 1.85 -5.92
C SER A 165 6.78 1.04 -6.80
N ALA A 166 6.07 1.68 -7.73
CA ALA A 166 5.20 0.98 -8.67
C ALA A 166 5.99 0.05 -9.59
N HIS A 167 7.08 0.56 -10.19
CA HIS A 167 7.97 -0.27 -11.03
C HIS A 167 8.62 -1.41 -10.25
N TYR A 168 9.00 -1.16 -9.00
CA TYR A 168 9.58 -2.20 -8.14
C TYR A 168 8.56 -3.28 -7.81
N ALA A 169 7.31 -2.92 -7.54
CA ALA A 169 6.23 -3.86 -7.31
C ALA A 169 5.97 -4.74 -8.54
N ASP A 170 5.90 -4.17 -9.74
CA ASP A 170 5.74 -4.91 -10.99
C ASP A 170 6.89 -5.90 -11.21
N LEU A 171 8.11 -5.46 -10.93
CA LEU A 171 9.29 -6.31 -11.08
C LEU A 171 9.26 -7.51 -10.13
N ILE A 172 8.87 -7.31 -8.87
CA ILE A 172 8.70 -8.37 -7.88
C ILE A 172 7.58 -9.32 -8.29
N TYR A 173 6.42 -8.78 -8.66
CA TYR A 173 5.26 -9.55 -9.10
C TYR A 173 5.61 -10.48 -10.29
N ASN A 174 6.38 -9.97 -11.23
CA ASN A 174 6.82 -10.71 -12.42
C ASN A 174 8.03 -11.64 -12.16
N GLY A 175 8.52 -11.76 -10.94
CA GLY A 175 9.64 -12.65 -10.58
C GLY A 175 11.00 -12.26 -11.15
N LEU A 176 11.19 -10.98 -11.52
CA LEU A 176 12.38 -10.47 -12.22
C LEU A 176 13.52 -10.07 -11.26
N TRP A 177 13.71 -10.83 -10.17
CA TRP A 177 14.68 -10.56 -9.11
C TRP A 177 16.15 -10.50 -9.56
N PHE A 178 16.50 -11.21 -10.62
CA PHE A 178 17.88 -11.31 -11.09
C PHE A 178 18.19 -10.37 -12.26
N SER A 179 17.26 -9.47 -12.61
CA SER A 179 17.47 -8.50 -13.69
C SER A 179 18.43 -7.37 -13.25
N ALA A 180 19.15 -6.77 -14.21
CA ALA A 180 19.94 -5.57 -13.97
C ALA A 180 19.04 -4.41 -13.47
N PHE A 181 17.84 -4.29 -14.01
CA PHE A 181 16.87 -3.29 -13.59
C PHE A 181 16.47 -3.42 -12.11
N HIS A 182 16.37 -4.65 -11.57
CA HIS A 182 16.19 -4.85 -10.13
C HIS A 182 17.34 -4.21 -9.32
N GLN A 183 18.59 -4.41 -9.76
CA GLN A 183 19.76 -3.84 -9.08
C GLN A 183 19.73 -2.30 -9.10
N ASP A 184 19.33 -1.69 -10.22
CA ASP A 184 19.21 -0.24 -10.35
C ASP A 184 18.14 0.32 -9.38
N LEU A 185 16.97 -0.33 -9.29
CA LEU A 185 15.91 0.07 -8.38
C LEU A 185 16.31 -0.13 -6.91
N VAL A 186 17.00 -1.24 -6.57
CA VAL A 186 17.54 -1.48 -5.23
C VAL A 186 18.53 -0.38 -4.84
N ALA A 187 19.44 0.00 -5.74
CA ALA A 187 20.39 1.08 -5.48
C ALA A 187 19.69 2.41 -5.16
N TYR A 188 18.63 2.74 -5.91
CA TYR A 188 17.79 3.90 -5.60
C TYR A 188 17.13 3.79 -4.24
N VAL A 189 16.50 2.64 -3.94
CA VAL A 189 15.82 2.40 -2.66
C VAL A 189 16.80 2.57 -1.51
N LEU A 190 17.94 1.87 -1.53
CA LEU A 190 18.96 1.96 -0.48
C LEU A 190 19.44 3.38 -0.28
N SER A 191 19.70 4.13 -1.37
CA SER A 191 20.10 5.53 -1.30
C SER A 191 19.04 6.43 -0.67
N SER A 192 17.77 6.26 -1.08
CA SER A 192 16.65 7.07 -0.58
C SER A 192 16.32 6.77 0.89
N GLN A 193 16.55 5.54 1.34
CA GLN A 193 16.23 5.09 2.69
C GLN A 193 17.34 5.32 3.72
N ARG A 194 18.54 5.72 3.30
CA ARG A 194 19.70 5.87 4.20
C ARG A 194 19.49 6.79 5.42
N LEU A 195 18.57 7.76 5.30
CA LEU A 195 18.23 8.73 6.35
C LEU A 195 16.87 8.45 6.99
N MET A 196 16.18 7.38 6.60
CA MET A 196 14.87 7.03 7.15
C MET A 196 15.02 6.42 8.54
N LYS A 197 15.06 7.29 9.55
CA LYS A 197 15.17 6.94 10.97
C LYS A 197 14.09 7.63 11.77
N GLY A 198 13.37 6.87 12.60
CA GLY A 198 12.34 7.42 13.47
C GLY A 198 11.39 6.39 14.01
N THR A 199 10.40 6.88 14.74
CA THR A 199 9.37 6.06 15.39
C THR A 199 8.00 6.51 14.94
N ILE A 200 7.19 5.56 14.54
CA ILE A 200 5.79 5.78 14.17
C ILE A 200 4.90 5.02 15.13
N ARG A 201 3.93 5.72 15.72
CA ARG A 201 2.88 5.11 16.54
C ARG A 201 1.64 4.92 15.69
N VAL A 202 1.18 3.68 15.60
CA VAL A 202 -0.08 3.31 14.97
C VAL A 202 -1.09 2.88 16.01
N LYS A 203 -2.37 3.08 15.67
CA LYS A 203 -3.53 2.61 16.43
C LYS A 203 -4.25 1.56 15.60
N LEU A 204 -4.42 0.37 16.15
CA LEU A 204 -5.19 -0.73 15.56
C LEU A 204 -6.56 -0.79 16.22
N SER A 205 -7.62 -0.79 15.43
CA SER A 205 -8.99 -0.83 15.95
C SER A 205 -9.97 -1.24 14.84
N LYS A 206 -10.76 -2.27 15.08
CA LYS A 206 -11.91 -2.64 14.23
C LYS A 206 -11.60 -2.62 12.73
N GLY A 207 -10.57 -3.32 12.30
CA GLY A 207 -10.15 -3.43 10.89
C GLY A 207 -9.29 -2.29 10.38
N THR A 208 -9.02 -1.27 11.19
CA THR A 208 -8.26 -0.09 10.76
C THR A 208 -6.89 0.00 11.42
N CYS A 209 -5.92 0.50 10.64
CA CYS A 209 -4.60 0.91 11.12
C CYS A 209 -4.41 2.40 10.84
N THR A 210 -4.32 3.21 11.89
CA THR A 210 -4.23 4.67 11.80
C THR A 210 -2.95 5.18 12.44
N VAL A 211 -2.21 6.05 11.76
CA VAL A 211 -1.03 6.71 12.34
C VAL A 211 -1.48 7.78 13.32
N VAL A 212 -1.03 7.69 14.57
CA VAL A 212 -1.40 8.60 15.66
C VAL A 212 -0.20 9.32 16.30
N GLY A 213 1.02 8.99 15.87
CA GLY A 213 2.23 9.68 16.35
C GLY A 213 3.42 9.48 15.40
N ARG A 214 4.30 10.46 15.35
CA ARG A 214 5.51 10.46 14.53
C ARG A 214 6.64 11.14 15.28
N LYS A 215 7.84 10.52 15.28
CA LYS A 215 9.06 11.10 15.82
C LYS A 215 10.23 10.79 14.90
N SER A 216 11.04 11.80 14.55
CA SER A 216 12.29 11.59 13.85
C SER A 216 13.26 12.74 14.17
N PRO A 217 14.55 12.45 14.41
CA PRO A 217 15.58 13.48 14.53
C PRO A 217 15.87 14.17 13.19
N LEU A 218 15.41 13.59 12.08
CA LEU A 218 15.60 14.08 10.70
C LEU A 218 14.31 14.65 10.09
N SER A 219 13.33 14.95 10.93
CA SER A 219 12.07 15.54 10.51
C SER A 219 12.25 16.88 9.79
N LEU A 220 11.58 17.02 8.64
CA LEU A 220 11.45 18.33 7.98
C LEU A 220 10.30 19.16 8.55
N TYR A 221 9.45 18.55 9.41
CA TYR A 221 8.42 19.30 10.12
C TYR A 221 9.04 20.18 11.18
N SER A 222 8.76 21.46 11.10
CA SER A 222 9.13 22.47 12.09
C SER A 222 7.87 23.16 12.60
N GLU A 223 7.56 22.99 13.87
CA GLU A 223 6.41 23.61 14.51
C GLU A 223 6.42 25.13 14.35
N LYS A 224 7.62 25.76 14.51
CA LYS A 224 7.80 27.20 14.36
C LYS A 224 7.51 27.74 12.97
N LEU A 225 7.63 26.89 11.92
CA LEU A 225 7.31 27.25 10.53
C LEU A 225 5.88 26.89 10.15
N ALA A 226 5.27 25.92 10.88
CA ALA A 226 3.95 25.38 10.55
C ALA A 226 2.82 25.95 11.43
N THR A 227 3.17 26.72 12.50
CA THR A 227 2.17 27.30 13.40
C THR A 227 1.54 28.56 12.82
N TYR A 228 0.28 28.79 13.14
CA TYR A 228 -0.45 30.04 12.85
C TYR A 228 -0.47 30.99 14.07
N GLN A 229 0.38 30.74 15.08
CA GLN A 229 0.45 31.57 16.29
C GLN A 229 1.38 32.76 16.08
N LYS A 230 1.35 33.72 17.01
CA LYS A 230 2.15 34.96 16.95
C LYS A 230 3.68 34.74 16.91
N GLU A 231 4.13 33.54 17.27
CA GLU A 231 5.56 33.14 17.31
C GLU A 231 6.01 32.45 16.02
N ASP A 232 5.19 32.52 14.95
CA ASP A 232 5.53 32.05 13.63
C ASP A 232 6.80 32.69 13.12
N SER A 233 7.76 31.87 12.67
CA SER A 233 9.03 32.31 12.08
C SER A 233 9.01 32.36 10.55
N PHE A 234 7.84 32.11 9.93
CA PHE A 234 7.70 32.15 8.48
C PHE A 234 7.71 33.60 7.96
N ASP A 235 8.52 33.87 6.94
CA ASP A 235 8.54 35.17 6.27
C ASP A 235 7.35 35.34 5.33
N HIS A 236 6.26 35.85 5.88
CA HIS A 236 5.04 36.12 5.10
C HIS A 236 5.26 37.18 4.01
N GLY A 237 6.23 38.10 4.17
CA GLY A 237 6.58 39.11 3.18
C GLY A 237 7.13 38.50 1.88
N ALA A 238 7.90 37.41 1.99
CA ALA A 238 8.43 36.71 0.83
C ALA A 238 7.35 36.06 -0.05
N SER A 239 6.17 35.80 0.51
CA SER A 239 5.05 35.18 -0.22
C SER A 239 4.58 35.97 -1.43
N LEU A 240 4.58 37.31 -1.35
CA LEU A 240 4.22 38.16 -2.48
C LEU A 240 5.15 38.01 -3.68
N GLY A 241 6.46 37.95 -3.42
CA GLY A 241 7.48 37.69 -4.45
C GLY A 241 7.32 36.32 -5.06
N PHE A 242 7.18 35.31 -4.20
CA PHE A 242 7.00 33.93 -4.63
C PHE A 242 5.77 33.76 -5.52
N ILE A 243 4.60 34.25 -5.12
CA ILE A 243 3.35 34.13 -5.88
C ILE A 243 3.50 34.80 -7.25
N LYS A 244 4.10 35.99 -7.33
CA LYS A 244 4.32 36.71 -8.60
C LYS A 244 5.20 35.92 -9.56
N ILE A 245 6.32 35.36 -9.09
CA ILE A 245 7.28 34.67 -9.95
C ILE A 245 6.77 33.27 -10.29
N TYR A 246 6.31 32.50 -9.31
CA TYR A 246 5.81 31.13 -9.50
C TYR A 246 4.58 31.08 -10.38
N GLY A 247 3.66 32.04 -10.23
CA GLY A 247 2.45 32.17 -11.02
C GLY A 247 2.66 32.75 -12.43
N LEU A 248 3.86 33.30 -12.76
CA LEU A 248 4.09 34.00 -14.01
C LEU A 248 3.84 33.14 -15.27
N PRO A 249 4.34 31.89 -15.37
CA PRO A 249 4.07 31.07 -16.55
C PRO A 249 2.58 30.81 -16.76
N VAL A 250 1.85 30.50 -15.69
CA VAL A 250 0.41 30.24 -15.74
C VAL A 250 -0.37 31.51 -16.12
N LYS A 251 0.05 32.67 -15.59
CA LYS A 251 -0.53 33.97 -15.94
C LYS A 251 -0.36 34.26 -17.44
N ILE A 252 0.85 34.09 -17.96
CA ILE A 252 1.14 34.32 -19.41
C ILE A 252 0.32 33.35 -20.25
N GLN A 253 0.28 32.06 -19.88
CA GLN A 253 -0.52 31.06 -20.58
C GLN A 253 -2.00 31.45 -20.61
N ALA A 254 -2.57 31.81 -19.46
CA ALA A 254 -3.98 32.24 -19.38
C ALA A 254 -4.26 33.47 -20.25
N GLN A 255 -3.39 34.48 -20.23
CA GLN A 255 -3.53 35.67 -21.07
C GLN A 255 -3.55 35.28 -22.55
N LYS A 256 -2.61 34.47 -23.02
CA LYS A 256 -2.54 34.03 -24.43
C LYS A 256 -3.76 33.20 -24.83
N GLN A 257 -4.24 32.33 -23.95
CA GLN A 257 -5.45 31.55 -24.20
C GLN A 257 -6.70 32.45 -24.26
N MET A 258 -6.81 33.44 -23.36
CA MET A 258 -7.90 34.42 -23.39
C MET A 258 -7.88 35.27 -24.67
N ASP A 259 -6.70 35.72 -25.14
CA ASP A 259 -6.58 36.47 -26.38
C ASP A 259 -7.06 35.64 -27.60
N VAL A 260 -6.76 34.35 -27.63
CA VAL A 260 -7.21 33.44 -28.70
C VAL A 260 -8.71 33.12 -28.57
N LEU A 261 -9.22 33.01 -27.37
CA LEU A 261 -10.62 32.65 -27.11
C LEU A 261 -11.54 33.86 -27.10
N ALA A 262 -11.02 35.08 -26.93
CA ALA A 262 -11.81 36.32 -26.93
C ALA A 262 -12.57 36.54 -28.26
N GLY A 263 -12.06 35.97 -29.38
CA GLY A 263 -12.78 35.92 -30.65
C GLY A 263 -13.90 34.86 -30.72
N ARG A 264 -14.02 33.98 -29.70
CA ARG A 264 -14.98 32.86 -29.66
C ARG A 264 -16.00 32.95 -28.51
N GLY A 265 -16.04 34.11 -27.80
CA GLY A 265 -16.86 34.25 -26.58
C GLY A 265 -16.25 33.50 -25.37
N ALA A 266 -16.40 34.06 -24.19
CA ALA A 266 -15.73 33.72 -22.94
C ALA A 266 -15.42 32.26 -22.72
N LEU A 267 -14.36 31.97 -21.93
CA LEU A 267 -14.03 30.66 -21.40
C LEU A 267 -15.28 29.80 -21.22
N HIS A 268 -15.52 28.88 -22.17
CA HIS A 268 -16.61 27.92 -22.05
C HIS A 268 -16.24 26.93 -20.95
N LEU A 269 -16.69 27.21 -19.73
CA LEU A 269 -16.65 26.27 -18.62
C LEU A 269 -17.46 24.99 -18.92
N ASP A 270 -18.31 25.03 -19.94
CA ASP A 270 -19.10 23.89 -20.42
C ASP A 270 -18.25 22.68 -20.85
N SER A 271 -17.00 22.91 -21.24
CA SER A 271 -16.07 21.81 -21.56
C SER A 271 -15.49 21.12 -20.31
N ILE A 272 -15.62 21.73 -19.14
CA ILE A 272 -15.14 21.22 -17.84
C ILE A 272 -16.29 20.63 -17.02
N MET A 273 -17.54 20.96 -17.39
CA MET A 273 -18.70 20.38 -16.72
C MET A 273 -18.92 18.94 -17.17
N PRO A 274 -19.11 18.00 -16.25
CA PRO A 274 -19.46 16.64 -16.64
C PRO A 274 -20.74 16.66 -17.48
N PRO A 275 -20.86 15.80 -18.51
CA PRO A 275 -22.07 15.71 -19.31
C PRO A 275 -23.26 15.47 -18.37
N LYS A 276 -24.35 16.25 -18.57
CA LYS A 276 -25.58 16.03 -17.81
C LYS A 276 -25.96 14.58 -17.93
N VAL A 277 -25.90 13.87 -16.81
CA VAL A 277 -26.42 12.47 -16.74
C VAL A 277 -27.89 12.58 -17.05
N LYS A 278 -28.29 12.06 -18.22
CA LYS A 278 -29.70 11.87 -18.51
C LYS A 278 -30.23 10.90 -17.46
N SER A 279 -31.17 11.36 -16.65
CA SER A 279 -31.91 10.50 -15.75
C SER A 279 -32.46 9.30 -16.58
N LEU A 280 -32.03 8.10 -16.22
CA LEU A 280 -32.65 6.86 -16.66
C LEU A 280 -34.08 6.77 -16.19
#